data_af422d8a708f1451bfb1786995920308
#
_entry.id   af422d8a708f1451bfb1786995920308
#
_cell.length_a   1.000
_cell.length_b   1.000
_cell.length_c   1.000
_cell.angle_alpha   90.00
_cell.angle_beta   90.00
_cell.angle_gamma   90.00
#
_symmetry.space_group_name_H-M   'P 1'
#
loop_
_entity.id
_entity.type
_entity.pdbx_description
1 polymer ?
#
loop_
_entity_poly.entity_id
_entity_poly.type
_entity_poly.pdbx_seq_one_letter_code
_entity_poly.pdbx_strand_id
1 'polypeptide(L)'
;MQAAGTVASDNNNWDVTRNADIRAQLYTTGNTVRGAGRQIECTKFMAKSGFAYADNVPVIRKSEMHLNRAEANYQLKNESAALTELNAFKGLRGLPAVDLSGNALLEEILLERFKEFAFEGHRFFDLKRYGRAIVKTVPAVNLSFEDFKILPPIPQREVDGNPNIKQNRGY
;
A
#
# COMPACT_ATOMS: atom_id res chain seq x y z
N MET A 1 -3.21 8.16 -15.93
CA MET A 1 -4.32 7.79 -15.02
C MET A 1 -4.01 8.41 -13.65
N GLN A 2 -4.55 9.60 -13.39
CA GLN A 2 -4.44 10.19 -12.05
C GLN A 2 -5.38 9.41 -11.14
N ALA A 3 -4.83 8.70 -10.15
CA ALA A 3 -5.64 8.12 -9.11
C ALA A 3 -6.35 9.27 -8.39
N ALA A 4 -7.67 9.17 -8.22
CA ALA A 4 -8.39 10.07 -7.32
C ALA A 4 -7.70 10.03 -5.97
N GLY A 5 -7.27 11.17 -5.45
CA GLY A 5 -6.43 11.25 -4.27
C GLY A 5 -4.92 11.19 -4.54
N THR A 6 -4.48 11.22 -5.80
CA THR A 6 -3.11 11.57 -6.09
C THR A 6 -2.89 13.04 -5.78
N VAL A 7 -1.81 13.28 -5.10
CA VAL A 7 -1.18 14.57 -4.99
C VAL A 7 -1.10 15.14 -6.40
N ALA A 8 -1.94 16.11 -6.71
CA ALA A 8 -1.64 17.00 -7.79
C ALA A 8 -0.44 17.82 -7.29
N SER A 9 0.75 17.47 -7.72
CA SER A 9 1.90 18.32 -7.53
C SER A 9 1.78 19.45 -8.54
N ASP A 10 0.92 20.41 -8.25
CA ASP A 10 1.04 21.71 -8.85
C ASP A 10 2.20 22.40 -8.17
N ASN A 11 3.37 22.35 -8.78
CA ASN A 11 4.54 23.14 -8.39
C ASN A 11 4.90 23.09 -6.88
N ASN A 12 4.88 21.90 -6.27
CA ASN A 12 5.26 21.67 -4.88
C ASN A 12 4.26 22.13 -3.81
N ASN A 13 3.02 22.40 -4.11
CA ASN A 13 2.01 22.71 -3.10
C ASN A 13 1.09 21.52 -2.87
N TRP A 14 1.39 20.73 -1.84
CA TRP A 14 0.46 19.73 -1.32
C TRP A 14 -0.64 20.44 -0.52
N ASP A 15 -1.83 20.53 -1.07
CA ASP A 15 -2.98 21.10 -0.37
C ASP A 15 -3.89 19.96 0.15
N VAL A 16 -3.73 19.59 1.40
CA VAL A 16 -4.55 18.58 2.07
C VAL A 16 -6.02 18.99 2.17
N THR A 17 -6.33 20.30 2.06
CA THR A 17 -7.69 20.80 2.23
C THR A 17 -8.54 20.59 0.98
N ARG A 18 -7.93 20.43 -0.18
CA ARG A 18 -8.60 20.20 -1.46
C ARG A 18 -8.88 18.73 -1.76
N ASN A 19 -8.34 17.84 -0.94
CA ASN A 19 -8.49 16.42 -1.15
C ASN A 19 -9.63 15.88 -0.28
N ALA A 20 -10.67 15.33 -0.90
CA ALA A 20 -11.78 14.69 -0.19
C ALA A 20 -11.33 13.44 0.58
N ASP A 21 -10.23 12.80 0.18
CA ASP A 21 -9.67 11.64 0.87
C ASP A 21 -9.04 12.05 2.19
N ILE A 22 -9.64 11.66 3.31
CA ILE A 22 -9.16 12.01 4.65
C ILE A 22 -7.74 11.51 4.94
N ARG A 23 -7.25 10.51 4.17
CA ARG A 23 -5.89 9.99 4.30
C ARG A 23 -4.83 11.01 3.86
N ALA A 24 -5.21 12.00 3.08
CA ALA A 24 -4.32 13.10 2.74
C ALA A 24 -3.78 13.82 3.98
N GLN A 25 -4.54 13.83 5.08
CA GLN A 25 -4.13 14.42 6.35
C GLN A 25 -3.00 13.63 7.05
N LEU A 26 -2.71 12.40 6.59
CA LEU A 26 -1.59 11.60 7.12
C LEU A 26 -0.24 11.97 6.48
N TYR A 27 -0.25 12.94 5.59
CA TYR A 27 0.95 13.43 4.92
C TYR A 27 1.10 14.93 5.18
N THR A 28 2.30 15.35 5.48
CA THR A 28 2.64 16.76 5.65
C THR A 28 3.84 17.13 4.79
N THR A 29 3.87 18.39 4.38
CA THR A 29 5.08 19.00 3.82
C THR A 29 5.71 19.85 4.90
N GLY A 30 6.93 19.59 5.24
CA GLY A 30 7.62 20.32 6.30
C GLY A 30 9.13 20.38 6.14
N ASN A 31 9.73 21.24 6.93
CA ASN A 31 11.18 21.22 7.16
C ASN A 31 11.46 20.04 8.08
N THR A 32 11.80 18.92 7.48
CA THR A 32 12.02 17.69 8.21
C THR A 32 13.47 17.58 8.68
N VAL A 33 13.71 16.63 9.55
CA VAL A 33 15.03 16.24 10.08
C VAL A 33 16.07 15.95 8.96
N ARG A 34 15.63 15.83 7.70
CA ARG A 34 16.46 15.43 6.55
C ARG A 34 16.98 16.59 5.67
N GLY A 35 16.80 17.84 6.11
CA GLY A 35 17.38 19.01 5.41
C GLY A 35 16.37 19.90 4.70
N ALA A 36 16.83 21.05 4.22
CA ALA A 36 16.03 22.06 3.54
C ALA A 36 15.54 21.52 2.19
N GLY A 37 14.25 21.22 2.13
CA GLY A 37 13.55 20.80 0.93
C GLY A 37 12.12 20.41 1.28
N ARG A 38 11.18 20.67 0.38
CA ARG A 38 9.79 20.26 0.54
C ARG A 38 9.71 18.73 0.38
N GLN A 39 9.83 18.01 1.48
CA GLN A 39 9.64 16.57 1.50
C GLN A 39 8.25 16.25 2.04
N ILE A 40 7.60 15.28 1.45
CA ILE A 40 6.34 14.74 1.95
C ILE A 40 6.69 13.72 3.04
N GLU A 41 6.18 13.95 4.25
CA GLU A 41 6.33 13.04 5.38
C GLU A 41 5.04 12.36 5.71
N CYS A 42 5.12 11.09 6.04
CA CYS A 42 3.99 10.32 6.55
C CYS A 42 3.92 10.48 8.08
N THR A 43 2.82 11.03 8.56
CA THR A 43 2.55 11.22 10.01
C THR A 43 1.71 10.09 10.60
N LYS A 44 1.50 9.02 9.86
CA LYS A 44 0.61 7.90 10.21
C LYS A 44 0.95 7.26 11.57
N PHE A 45 2.24 7.27 11.93
CA PHE A 45 2.78 6.62 13.13
C PHE A 45 3.41 7.62 14.10
N MET A 46 3.04 8.91 14.03
CA MET A 46 3.68 9.94 14.82
C MET A 46 2.73 10.53 15.86
N ALA A 47 3.20 10.53 17.10
CA ALA A 47 2.66 11.31 18.23
C ALA A 47 1.15 11.17 18.50
N LYS A 48 0.52 10.06 18.16
CA LYS A 48 -0.91 9.82 18.44
C LYS A 48 -1.20 9.62 19.92
N SER A 49 -0.23 9.12 20.68
CA SER A 49 -0.26 9.00 22.13
C SER A 49 0.02 10.33 22.86
N GLY A 50 0.32 11.41 22.14
CA GLY A 50 0.77 12.69 22.69
C GLY A 50 2.27 12.75 22.99
N PHE A 51 3.00 11.67 22.83
CA PHE A 51 4.44 11.61 22.99
C PHE A 51 5.12 11.27 21.65
N ALA A 52 6.11 12.06 21.26
CA ALA A 52 6.89 11.79 20.05
C ALA A 52 7.59 10.42 20.16
N TYR A 53 7.47 9.62 19.11
CA TYR A 53 8.13 8.30 18.97
C TYR A 53 7.68 7.21 19.96
N ALA A 54 6.56 7.39 20.65
CA ALA A 54 6.04 6.44 21.63
C ALA A 54 4.78 5.69 21.17
N ASP A 55 4.43 5.78 19.90
CA ASP A 55 3.24 5.11 19.38
C ASP A 55 3.47 3.62 19.12
N ASN A 56 2.48 2.82 19.49
CA ASN A 56 2.46 1.41 19.12
C ASN A 56 2.23 1.26 17.61
N VAL A 57 3.03 0.40 16.98
CA VAL A 57 2.82 0.04 15.58
C VAL A 57 1.63 -0.92 15.50
N PRO A 58 0.55 -0.56 14.80
CA PRO A 58 -0.60 -1.44 14.65
C PRO A 58 -0.23 -2.63 13.77
N VAL A 59 -0.42 -3.85 14.28
CA VAL A 59 -0.15 -5.09 13.55
C VAL A 59 -1.34 -5.47 12.68
N ILE A 60 -2.56 -5.30 13.19
CA ILE A 60 -3.82 -5.59 12.48
C ILE A 60 -4.77 -4.41 12.67
N ARG A 61 -5.41 -3.97 11.59
CA ARG A 61 -6.35 -2.87 11.62
C ARG A 61 -7.70 -3.26 11.03
N LYS A 62 -8.79 -2.66 11.54
CA LYS A 62 -10.15 -2.87 11.02
C LYS A 62 -10.25 -2.58 9.51
N SER A 63 -9.52 -1.60 9.02
CA SER A 63 -9.44 -1.27 7.58
C SER A 63 -8.99 -2.44 6.72
N GLU A 64 -8.08 -3.25 7.23
CA GLU A 64 -7.60 -4.45 6.54
C GLU A 64 -8.72 -5.48 6.40
N MET A 65 -9.52 -5.67 7.43
CA MET A 65 -10.64 -6.61 7.38
C MET A 65 -11.68 -6.21 6.34
N HIS A 66 -11.99 -4.92 6.20
CA HIS A 66 -12.90 -4.42 5.16
C HIS A 66 -12.36 -4.73 3.76
N LEU A 67 -11.11 -4.38 3.49
CA LEU A 67 -10.50 -4.59 2.17
C LEU A 67 -10.23 -6.07 1.86
N ASN A 68 -9.90 -6.88 2.88
CA ASN A 68 -9.80 -8.33 2.73
C ASN A 68 -11.17 -8.95 2.38
N ARG A 69 -12.26 -8.49 3.01
CA ARG A 69 -13.63 -8.95 2.69
C ARG A 69 -14.04 -8.55 1.28
N ALA A 70 -13.76 -7.32 0.86
CA ALA A 70 -14.04 -6.87 -0.51
C ALA A 70 -13.33 -7.77 -1.53
N GLU A 71 -12.03 -8.01 -1.32
CA GLU A 71 -11.24 -8.85 -2.21
C GLU A 71 -11.70 -10.32 -2.18
N ALA A 72 -11.98 -10.88 -1.01
CA ALA A 72 -12.46 -12.26 -0.88
C ALA A 72 -13.80 -12.46 -1.59
N ASN A 73 -14.75 -11.53 -1.45
CA ASN A 73 -16.02 -11.57 -2.17
C ASN A 73 -15.81 -11.52 -3.69
N TYR A 74 -14.89 -10.68 -4.16
CA TYR A 74 -14.54 -10.64 -5.59
C TYR A 74 -14.01 -11.99 -6.08
N GLN A 75 -13.08 -12.61 -5.34
CA GLN A 75 -12.52 -13.91 -5.70
C GLN A 75 -13.58 -15.04 -5.69
N LEU A 76 -14.55 -14.96 -4.80
CA LEU A 76 -15.70 -15.86 -4.74
C LEU A 76 -16.76 -15.58 -5.82
N LYS A 77 -16.50 -14.65 -6.77
CA LYS A 77 -17.43 -14.21 -7.81
C LYS A 77 -18.70 -13.53 -7.28
N ASN A 78 -18.67 -13.06 -6.04
CA ASN A 78 -19.75 -12.28 -5.44
C ASN A 78 -19.44 -10.77 -5.59
N GLU A 79 -19.45 -10.28 -6.83
CA GLU A 79 -19.03 -8.91 -7.16
C GLU A 79 -19.93 -7.85 -6.50
N SER A 80 -21.21 -8.11 -6.35
CA SER A 80 -22.14 -7.19 -5.69
C SER A 80 -21.77 -6.95 -4.22
N ALA A 81 -21.43 -8.01 -3.49
CA ALA A 81 -20.97 -7.89 -2.11
C ALA A 81 -19.58 -7.23 -2.03
N ALA A 82 -18.69 -7.53 -2.98
CA ALA A 82 -17.39 -6.90 -3.07
C ALA A 82 -17.50 -5.38 -3.29
N LEU A 83 -18.37 -4.95 -4.20
CA LEU A 83 -18.62 -3.55 -4.49
C LEU A 83 -19.27 -2.82 -3.30
N THR A 84 -20.22 -3.48 -2.64
CA THR A 84 -20.86 -2.94 -1.43
C THR A 84 -19.85 -2.68 -0.33
N GLU A 85 -18.97 -3.65 -0.07
CA GLU A 85 -17.92 -3.53 0.95
C GLU A 85 -16.88 -2.46 0.59
N LEU A 86 -16.48 -2.39 -0.68
CA LEU A 86 -15.58 -1.36 -1.19
C LEU A 86 -16.17 0.04 -1.02
N ASN A 87 -17.44 0.23 -1.41
CA ASN A 87 -18.10 1.53 -1.30
C ASN A 87 -18.32 1.96 0.14
N ALA A 88 -18.66 1.03 1.03
CA ALA A 88 -18.72 1.29 2.46
C ALA A 88 -17.35 1.77 3.00
N PHE A 89 -16.28 1.10 2.59
CA PHE A 89 -14.91 1.50 2.95
C PHE A 89 -14.55 2.89 2.39
N LYS A 90 -14.82 3.15 1.11
CA LYS A 90 -14.57 4.45 0.45
C LYS A 90 -15.30 5.58 1.16
N GLY A 91 -16.56 5.37 1.53
CA GLY A 91 -17.34 6.33 2.30
C GLY A 91 -16.68 6.70 3.64
N LEU A 92 -16.09 5.72 4.35
CA LEU A 92 -15.30 5.98 5.56
C LEU A 92 -14.01 6.80 5.31
N ARG A 93 -13.62 6.98 4.08
CA ARG A 93 -12.45 7.77 3.66
C ARG A 93 -12.83 9.10 3.00
N GLY A 94 -14.12 9.44 2.97
CA GLY A 94 -14.62 10.66 2.35
C GLY A 94 -14.67 10.60 0.82
N LEU A 95 -14.53 9.40 0.25
CA LEU A 95 -14.54 9.19 -1.19
C LEU A 95 -15.94 8.83 -1.70
N PRO A 96 -16.30 9.24 -2.94
CA PRO A 96 -17.55 8.85 -3.55
C PRO A 96 -17.61 7.35 -3.82
N ALA A 97 -18.82 6.82 -3.82
CA ALA A 97 -19.09 5.47 -4.29
C ALA A 97 -18.77 5.32 -5.78
N VAL A 98 -18.40 4.11 -6.16
CA VAL A 98 -18.14 3.73 -7.55
C VAL A 98 -19.13 2.63 -7.98
N ASP A 99 -19.34 2.52 -9.29
CA ASP A 99 -20.10 1.42 -9.90
C ASP A 99 -19.17 0.69 -10.87
N LEU A 100 -18.58 -0.39 -10.42
CA LEU A 100 -17.53 -1.12 -11.13
C LEU A 100 -17.80 -2.63 -11.05
N SER A 101 -17.37 -3.35 -12.08
CA SER A 101 -17.46 -4.82 -12.16
C SER A 101 -16.21 -5.42 -12.78
N GLY A 102 -16.08 -6.75 -12.70
CA GLY A 102 -14.97 -7.48 -13.29
C GLY A 102 -13.60 -6.96 -12.86
N ASN A 103 -12.67 -6.90 -13.80
CA ASN A 103 -11.29 -6.48 -13.51
C ASN A 103 -11.21 -5.03 -12.98
N ALA A 104 -12.10 -4.13 -13.39
CA ALA A 104 -12.11 -2.75 -12.91
C ALA A 104 -12.40 -2.67 -11.40
N LEU A 105 -13.31 -3.51 -10.90
CA LEU A 105 -13.58 -3.62 -9.48
C LEU A 105 -12.37 -4.13 -8.70
N LEU A 106 -11.68 -5.15 -9.22
CA LEU A 106 -10.45 -5.66 -8.58
C LEU A 106 -9.35 -4.58 -8.53
N GLU A 107 -9.14 -3.86 -9.63
CA GLU A 107 -8.14 -2.79 -9.68
C GLU A 107 -8.43 -1.69 -8.66
N GLU A 108 -9.70 -1.32 -8.50
CA GLU A 108 -10.09 -0.31 -7.50
C GLU A 108 -9.88 -0.84 -6.06
N ILE A 109 -10.22 -2.12 -5.78
CA ILE A 109 -9.94 -2.73 -4.47
C ILE A 109 -8.44 -2.68 -4.17
N LEU A 110 -7.59 -3.08 -5.13
CA LEU A 110 -6.14 -3.07 -4.96
C LEU A 110 -5.55 -1.65 -4.86
N LEU A 111 -6.17 -0.68 -5.53
CA LEU A 111 -5.81 0.72 -5.41
C LEU A 111 -6.14 1.27 -4.02
N GLU A 112 -7.32 0.95 -3.49
CA GLU A 112 -7.68 1.35 -2.12
C GLU A 112 -6.80 0.66 -1.07
N ARG A 113 -6.41 -0.60 -1.27
CA ARG A 113 -5.40 -1.27 -0.44
C ARG A 113 -4.06 -0.54 -0.49
N PHE A 114 -3.59 -0.19 -1.67
CA PHE A 114 -2.34 0.55 -1.86
C PHE A 114 -2.32 1.89 -1.11
N LYS A 115 -3.41 2.65 -1.19
CA LYS A 115 -3.56 3.93 -0.47
C LYS A 115 -3.64 3.75 1.04
N GLU A 116 -4.47 2.79 1.48
CA GLU A 116 -4.72 2.55 2.90
C GLU A 116 -3.50 2.03 3.65
N PHE A 117 -2.75 1.12 3.02
CA PHE A 117 -1.60 0.46 3.65
C PHE A 117 -0.26 1.03 3.21
N ALA A 118 -0.26 2.27 2.69
CA ALA A 118 0.97 2.98 2.43
C ALA A 118 1.85 3.01 3.69
N PHE A 119 3.13 2.67 3.54
CA PHE A 119 4.13 2.54 4.61
C PHE A 119 3.90 1.39 5.62
N GLU A 120 3.00 0.45 5.32
CA GLU A 120 2.73 -0.74 6.15
C GLU A 120 3.26 -2.05 5.53
N GLY A 121 3.96 -1.98 4.39
CA GLY A 121 4.60 -3.15 3.78
C GLY A 121 3.68 -4.05 2.94
N HIS A 122 2.38 -3.80 2.88
CA HIS A 122 1.42 -4.66 2.18
C HIS A 122 1.62 -4.73 0.66
N ARG A 123 2.08 -3.64 0.03
CA ARG A 123 2.15 -3.54 -1.45
C ARG A 123 2.96 -4.63 -2.11
N PHE A 124 4.08 -5.03 -1.52
CA PHE A 124 4.91 -6.11 -2.05
C PHE A 124 4.12 -7.43 -2.17
N PHE A 125 3.39 -7.77 -1.11
CA PHE A 125 2.60 -9.00 -1.05
C PHE A 125 1.40 -8.94 -2.00
N ASP A 126 0.74 -7.80 -2.12
CA ASP A 126 -0.35 -7.62 -3.08
C ASP A 126 0.15 -7.80 -4.52
N LEU A 127 1.28 -7.19 -4.90
CA LEU A 127 1.87 -7.36 -6.22
C LEU A 127 2.27 -8.82 -6.50
N LYS A 128 2.94 -9.45 -5.53
CA LYS A 128 3.38 -10.84 -5.65
C LYS A 128 2.21 -11.80 -5.79
N ARG A 129 1.15 -11.63 -5.02
CA ARG A 129 -0.05 -12.48 -5.04
C ARG A 129 -0.78 -12.44 -6.39
N TYR A 130 -0.71 -11.31 -7.09
CA TYR A 130 -1.30 -11.12 -8.41
C TYR A 130 -0.31 -11.28 -9.57
N GLY A 131 0.89 -11.78 -9.33
CA GLY A 131 1.90 -11.98 -10.37
C GLY A 131 2.34 -10.69 -11.06
N ARG A 132 2.32 -9.56 -10.35
CA ARG A 132 2.61 -8.24 -10.90
C ARG A 132 4.05 -7.84 -10.68
N ALA A 133 4.60 -7.09 -11.63
CA ALA A 133 5.94 -6.52 -11.51
C ALA A 133 6.01 -5.48 -10.38
N ILE A 134 7.17 -5.40 -9.74
CA ILE A 134 7.50 -4.34 -8.78
C ILE A 134 8.19 -3.23 -9.56
N VAL A 135 7.49 -2.11 -9.70
CA VAL A 135 8.01 -0.93 -10.40
C VAL A 135 8.21 0.20 -9.41
N LYS A 136 9.43 0.73 -9.36
CA LYS A 136 9.78 1.94 -8.60
C LYS A 136 10.36 2.97 -9.55
N THR A 137 10.07 4.23 -9.29
CA THR A 137 10.58 5.34 -10.10
C THR A 137 11.91 5.89 -9.58
N VAL A 138 12.12 5.82 -8.26
CA VAL A 138 13.34 6.34 -7.62
C VAL A 138 13.79 5.41 -6.48
N PRO A 139 14.97 4.78 -6.60
CA PRO A 139 15.71 4.53 -7.85
C PRO A 139 14.87 3.71 -8.83
N ALA A 140 15.13 3.86 -10.13
CA ALA A 140 14.40 3.11 -11.13
C ALA A 140 14.66 1.62 -10.98
N VAL A 141 13.62 0.87 -10.64
CA VAL A 141 13.65 -0.59 -10.49
C VAL A 141 12.42 -1.15 -11.18
N ASN A 142 12.64 -2.14 -12.03
CA ASN A 142 11.56 -2.92 -12.62
C ASN A 142 11.91 -4.40 -12.47
N LEU A 143 11.30 -5.05 -11.49
CA LEU A 143 11.45 -6.48 -11.25
C LEU A 143 10.19 -7.18 -11.76
N SER A 144 10.32 -8.06 -12.74
CA SER A 144 9.22 -8.91 -13.14
C SER A 144 8.87 -9.88 -12.01
N PHE A 145 7.66 -10.41 -12.04
CA PHE A 145 7.23 -11.41 -11.04
C PHE A 145 8.13 -12.67 -11.04
N GLU A 146 8.72 -13.01 -12.17
CA GLU A 146 9.60 -14.17 -12.34
C GLU A 146 11.06 -13.90 -11.99
N ASP A 147 11.42 -12.65 -11.68
CA ASP A 147 12.78 -12.29 -11.29
C ASP A 147 13.15 -13.01 -9.99
N PHE A 148 14.32 -13.65 -9.95
CA PHE A 148 14.76 -14.41 -8.79
C PHE A 148 14.84 -13.53 -7.52
N LYS A 149 15.08 -12.24 -7.65
CA LYS A 149 15.14 -11.27 -6.54
C LYS A 149 13.83 -11.07 -5.81
N ILE A 150 12.70 -11.58 -6.35
CA ILE A 150 11.40 -11.61 -5.65
C ILE A 150 11.43 -12.56 -4.44
N LEU A 151 12.30 -13.57 -4.47
CA LEU A 151 12.56 -14.45 -3.34
C LEU A 151 13.92 -14.09 -2.75
N PRO A 152 14.01 -13.78 -1.45
CA PRO A 152 15.30 -13.56 -0.82
C PRO A 152 16.13 -14.85 -0.80
N PRO A 153 17.47 -14.75 -0.75
CA PRO A 153 18.33 -15.92 -0.56
C PRO A 153 18.06 -16.55 0.83
N ILE A 154 18.22 -17.87 0.89
CA ILE A 154 18.28 -18.56 2.17
C ILE A 154 19.61 -18.13 2.84
N PRO A 155 19.62 -17.77 4.13
CA PRO A 155 20.84 -17.40 4.82
C PRO A 155 21.92 -18.47 4.67
N GLN A 156 23.13 -18.08 4.36
CA GLN A 156 24.23 -19.01 4.09
C GLN A 156 24.44 -19.99 5.25
N ARG A 157 24.31 -19.52 6.50
CA ARG A 157 24.41 -20.35 7.68
C ARG A 157 23.43 -21.53 7.70
N GLU A 158 22.21 -21.34 7.16
CA GLU A 158 21.20 -22.41 7.09
C GLU A 158 21.56 -23.42 6.00
N VAL A 159 22.10 -22.94 4.89
CA VAL A 159 22.60 -23.81 3.79
C VAL A 159 23.79 -24.64 4.26
N ASP A 160 24.73 -24.03 4.96
CA ASP A 160 25.94 -24.72 5.47
C ASP A 160 25.59 -25.71 6.58
N GLY A 161 24.58 -25.44 7.38
CA GLY A 161 24.16 -26.28 8.50
C GLY A 161 23.28 -27.48 8.13
N ASN A 162 22.67 -27.46 6.93
CA ASN A 162 21.75 -28.51 6.51
C ASN A 162 21.95 -28.91 5.05
N PRO A 163 22.61 -30.04 4.77
CA PRO A 163 22.92 -30.50 3.40
C PRO A 163 21.67 -30.79 2.54
N ASN A 164 20.50 -30.88 3.15
CA ASN A 164 19.23 -31.08 2.42
C ASN A 164 18.61 -29.77 1.94
N ILE A 165 19.09 -28.62 2.38
CA ILE A 165 18.62 -27.32 1.92
C ILE A 165 19.33 -26.94 0.62
N LYS A 166 18.54 -26.64 -0.40
CA LYS A 166 19.06 -26.07 -1.65
C LYS A 166 18.73 -24.57 -1.68
N GLN A 167 19.73 -23.78 -2.05
CA GLN A 167 19.58 -22.34 -2.21
C GLN A 167 18.50 -22.01 -3.27
N ASN A 168 17.82 -20.89 -3.11
CA ASN A 168 16.90 -20.38 -4.10
C ASN A 168 17.65 -20.09 -5.41
N ARG A 169 16.94 -20.30 -6.53
CA ARG A 169 17.51 -20.06 -7.87
C ARG A 169 18.02 -18.62 -7.98
N GLY A 170 19.24 -18.46 -8.49
CA GLY A 170 19.85 -17.14 -8.75
C GLY A 170 20.82 -16.65 -7.67
N TYR A 171 21.02 -17.44 -6.60
CA TYR A 171 21.95 -17.13 -5.52
C TYR A 171 23.00 -18.23 -5.35
#